data_a8441de57ce287eb5c4bfb39115d05bb
#
_entry.id   a8441de57ce287eb5c4bfb39115d05bb
#
_cell.length_a   1.000
_cell.length_b   1.000
_cell.length_c   1.000
_cell.angle_alpha   90.00
_cell.angle_beta   90.00
_cell.angle_gamma   90.00
#
_symmetry.space_group_name_H-M   'P 1'
#
loop_
_entity.id
_entity.type
_entity.pdbx_description
1 polymer ?
#
loop_
_entity_poly.entity_id
_entity_poly.type
_entity_poly.pdbx_seq_one_letter_code
_entity_poly.pdbx_strand_id
1 'polypeptide(L)'
;KAIRRQRQMCIRDRFKSSAFAQSHIVQGYISSARGRTVRVRIRDEKGYLTIKGASNASGTSRYEWEKELALSEAEELMRLCEPGIIDKTRYLVRSGKHVFEIDEFYGENEGLIVAEVELESEDEAFVKPDFIGEEVTGDIRYYNSQLMKKPYKTW
;
A
#
# COMPACT_ATOMS: atom_id res chain seq x y z
N LYS A 1 -10.45 -1.85 -17.39
CA LYS A 1 -9.49 -2.95 -17.43
C LYS A 1 -9.26 -3.43 -16.00
N ALA A 2 -9.57 -4.69 -15.70
CA ALA A 2 -9.34 -5.25 -14.37
C ALA A 2 -7.82 -5.43 -14.17
N ILE A 3 -7.28 -4.77 -13.16
CA ILE A 3 -5.88 -4.92 -12.76
C ILE A 3 -5.86 -5.78 -11.50
N ARG A 4 -5.15 -6.89 -11.56
CA ARG A 4 -4.93 -7.75 -10.39
C ARG A 4 -3.69 -7.29 -9.65
N ARG A 5 -3.82 -7.03 -8.36
CA ARG A 5 -2.68 -6.85 -7.46
C ARG A 5 -2.41 -8.13 -6.71
N GLN A 6 -1.22 -8.66 -6.87
CA GLN A 6 -0.75 -9.81 -6.11
C GLN A 6 0.11 -9.33 -4.95
N ARG A 7 -0.15 -9.83 -3.74
CA ARG A 7 0.60 -9.53 -2.52
C ARG A 7 1.38 -10.73 -2.05
N GLN A 8 2.59 -10.49 -1.57
CA GLN A 8 3.48 -11.51 -1.07
C GLN A 8 4.27 -11.00 0.14
N MET A 9 4.57 -11.89 1.07
CA MET A 9 5.51 -11.61 2.15
C MET A 9 6.94 -11.59 1.61
N CYS A 10 7.77 -10.66 2.10
CA CYS A 10 9.21 -10.67 1.82
C CYS A 10 9.96 -11.30 3.00
N ILE A 11 10.92 -12.16 2.68
CA ILE A 11 11.60 -12.96 3.69
C ILE A 11 12.88 -12.29 4.23
N ARG A 12 13.48 -11.30 3.53
CA ARG A 12 14.76 -10.69 3.94
C ARG A 12 14.99 -9.32 3.29
N ASP A 13 15.90 -8.54 3.84
CA ASP A 13 16.31 -7.20 3.38
C ASP A 13 17.06 -7.17 2.03
N ARG A 14 17.20 -8.29 1.36
CA ARG A 14 17.94 -8.40 0.08
C ARG A 14 17.40 -7.51 -1.03
N PHE A 15 16.11 -7.20 -1.00
CA PHE A 15 15.49 -6.34 -2.01
C PHE A 15 16.03 -4.91 -2.01
N LYS A 16 16.55 -4.43 -0.89
CA LYS A 16 17.03 -3.03 -0.76
C LYS A 16 18.16 -2.72 -1.71
N SER A 17 19.09 -3.65 -1.89
CA SER A 17 20.21 -3.49 -2.82
C SER A 17 19.79 -3.54 -4.29
N SER A 18 18.64 -4.15 -4.59
CA SER A 18 18.07 -4.27 -5.94
C SER A 18 17.10 -3.14 -6.28
N ALA A 19 16.75 -2.29 -5.33
CA ALA A 19 15.81 -1.20 -5.55
C ALA A 19 16.42 -0.09 -6.40
N PHE A 20 15.67 0.35 -7.42
CA PHE A 20 16.08 1.49 -8.24
C PHE A 20 15.50 2.82 -7.74
N ALA A 21 14.52 2.77 -6.84
CA ALA A 21 13.90 3.93 -6.20
C ALA A 21 13.32 3.55 -4.85
N GLN A 22 13.21 4.54 -3.98
CA GLN A 22 12.53 4.40 -2.70
C GLN A 22 11.83 5.70 -2.32
N SER A 23 10.77 5.60 -1.54
CA SER A 23 10.05 6.76 -1.00
C SER A 23 9.50 6.45 0.39
N HIS A 24 9.54 7.45 1.27
CA HIS A 24 8.91 7.37 2.58
C HIS A 24 7.44 7.74 2.47
N ILE A 25 6.56 6.92 3.02
CA ILE A 25 5.11 7.11 2.97
C ILE A 25 4.55 7.08 4.39
N VAL A 26 3.82 8.15 4.73
CA VAL A 26 2.98 8.21 5.93
C VAL A 26 1.56 8.40 5.47
N GLN A 27 0.64 7.57 5.91
CA GLN A 27 -0.76 7.67 5.49
C GLN A 27 -1.73 7.33 6.62
N GLY A 28 -2.89 7.95 6.56
CA GLY A 28 -3.99 7.72 7.48
C GLY A 28 -5.33 7.90 6.78
N TYR A 29 -6.39 7.51 7.47
CA TYR A 29 -7.75 7.65 6.97
C TYR A 29 -8.51 8.66 7.82
N ILE A 30 -9.01 9.73 7.20
CA ILE A 30 -10.01 10.62 7.81
C ILE A 30 -11.33 9.84 7.96
N SER A 31 -11.63 9.00 6.96
CA SER A 31 -12.74 8.05 7.02
C SER A 31 -12.29 6.71 6.45
N SER A 32 -12.40 5.64 7.24
CA SER A 32 -12.19 4.26 6.80
C SER A 32 -13.51 3.54 6.48
N ALA A 33 -14.63 4.25 6.51
CA ALA A 33 -15.95 3.68 6.25
C ALA A 33 -16.02 3.07 4.85
N ARG A 34 -16.55 1.85 4.79
CA ARG A 34 -16.73 1.15 3.51
C ARG A 34 -17.61 1.96 2.56
N GLY A 35 -17.15 2.12 1.32
CA GLY A 35 -17.86 2.88 0.28
C GLY A 35 -17.66 4.40 0.34
N ARG A 36 -16.92 4.90 1.31
CA ARG A 36 -16.56 6.31 1.43
C ARG A 36 -15.24 6.50 2.19
N THR A 37 -14.18 5.92 1.66
CA THR A 37 -12.87 6.08 2.29
C THR A 37 -12.25 7.40 1.89
N VAL A 38 -11.65 8.09 2.86
CA VAL A 38 -10.91 9.34 2.66
C VAL A 38 -9.53 9.14 3.26
N ARG A 39 -8.52 9.06 2.38
CA ARG A 39 -7.13 8.81 2.78
C ARG A 39 -6.28 10.05 2.55
N VAL A 40 -5.47 10.40 3.53
CA VAL A 40 -4.38 11.37 3.41
C VAL A 40 -3.07 10.59 3.32
N ARG A 41 -2.22 10.96 2.38
CA ARG A 41 -0.89 10.36 2.22
C ARG A 41 0.15 11.45 2.04
N ILE A 42 1.26 11.31 2.74
CA ILE A 42 2.47 12.10 2.51
C ILE A 42 3.51 11.13 1.95
N ARG A 43 3.97 11.38 0.73
CA ARG A 43 5.04 10.63 0.10
C ARG A 43 6.22 11.58 -0.12
N ASP A 44 7.29 11.35 0.63
CA ASP A 44 8.42 12.26 0.72
C ASP A 44 7.94 13.68 1.12
N GLU A 45 7.97 14.65 0.22
CA GLU A 45 7.56 16.03 0.50
C GLU A 45 6.23 16.42 -0.17
N LYS A 46 5.50 15.45 -0.71
CA LYS A 46 4.22 15.69 -1.40
C LYS A 46 3.05 15.07 -0.65
N GLY A 47 1.96 15.82 -0.56
CA GLY A 47 0.72 15.34 0.02
C GLY A 47 -0.30 14.93 -1.05
N TYR A 48 -1.17 13.98 -0.70
CA TYR A 48 -2.26 13.49 -1.55
C TYR A 48 -3.50 13.24 -0.72
N LEU A 49 -4.64 13.68 -1.24
CA LEU A 49 -5.95 13.33 -0.69
C LEU A 49 -6.65 12.42 -1.69
N THR A 50 -7.02 11.22 -1.26
CA THR A 50 -7.71 10.23 -2.09
C THR A 50 -9.06 9.89 -1.50
N ILE A 51 -10.10 10.00 -2.29
CA ILE A 51 -11.47 9.63 -1.91
C ILE A 51 -11.91 8.47 -2.81
N LYS A 52 -12.40 7.40 -2.20
CA LYS A 52 -12.90 6.22 -2.91
C LYS A 52 -14.33 5.94 -2.50
N GLY A 53 -15.18 5.79 -3.50
CA GLY A 53 -16.58 5.40 -3.32
C GLY A 53 -16.76 3.90 -3.18
N ALA A 54 -18.02 3.48 -3.13
CA ALA A 54 -18.39 2.07 -3.10
C ALA A 54 -18.01 1.37 -4.41
N SER A 55 -17.60 0.10 -4.31
CA SER A 55 -17.41 -0.76 -5.47
C SER A 55 -18.77 -1.07 -6.11
N ASN A 56 -18.79 -1.29 -7.44
CA ASN A 56 -19.95 -1.82 -8.13
C ASN A 56 -20.25 -3.26 -7.68
N ALA A 57 -21.37 -3.84 -8.14
CA ALA A 57 -21.83 -5.18 -7.73
C ALA A 57 -20.79 -6.29 -8.01
N SER A 58 -19.98 -6.15 -9.08
CA SER A 58 -18.92 -7.12 -9.42
C SER A 58 -17.60 -6.86 -8.69
N GLY A 59 -17.45 -5.74 -7.98
CA GLY A 59 -16.21 -5.35 -7.33
C GLY A 59 -15.10 -4.90 -8.29
N THR A 60 -15.41 -4.75 -9.59
CA THR A 60 -14.41 -4.46 -10.63
C THR A 60 -14.15 -2.97 -10.81
N SER A 61 -15.04 -2.11 -10.33
CA SER A 61 -14.90 -0.66 -10.50
C SER A 61 -15.48 0.08 -9.30
N ARG A 62 -14.87 1.21 -8.97
CA ARG A 62 -15.37 2.16 -7.98
C ARG A 62 -14.91 3.56 -8.35
N TYR A 63 -15.68 4.56 -7.92
CA TYR A 63 -15.27 5.95 -8.04
C TYR A 63 -13.99 6.18 -7.24
N GLU A 64 -13.02 6.83 -7.85
CA GLU A 64 -11.77 7.22 -7.21
C GLU A 64 -11.42 8.64 -7.65
N TRP A 65 -11.14 9.49 -6.68
CA TRP A 65 -10.71 10.86 -6.89
C TRP A 65 -9.46 11.12 -6.06
N GLU A 66 -8.46 11.73 -6.66
CA GLU A 66 -7.21 12.07 -5.98
C GLU A 66 -6.77 13.47 -6.37
N LYS A 67 -6.26 14.21 -5.40
CA LYS A 67 -5.70 15.53 -5.57
C LYS A 67 -4.38 15.64 -4.81
N GLU A 68 -3.37 16.20 -5.47
CA GLU A 68 -2.12 16.58 -4.80
C GLU A 68 -2.35 17.81 -3.92
N LEU A 69 -1.78 17.80 -2.73
CA LEU A 69 -1.86 18.86 -1.74
C LEU A 69 -0.46 19.39 -1.44
N ALA A 70 -0.38 20.63 -0.97
CA ALA A 70 0.85 21.12 -0.34
C ALA A 70 1.17 20.27 0.91
N LEU A 71 2.44 20.09 1.21
CA LEU A 71 2.87 19.29 2.37
C LEU A 71 2.22 19.80 3.67
N SER A 72 2.17 21.13 3.87
CA SER A 72 1.55 21.75 5.05
C SER A 72 0.07 21.40 5.19
N GLU A 73 -0.68 21.38 4.09
CA GLU A 73 -2.08 20.99 4.09
C GLU A 73 -2.25 19.50 4.46
N ALA A 74 -1.41 18.64 3.88
CA ALA A 74 -1.44 17.21 4.19
C ALA A 74 -1.09 16.94 5.65
N GLU A 75 -0.14 17.65 6.23
CA GLU A 75 0.23 17.53 7.64
C GLU A 75 -0.93 17.93 8.57
N GLU A 76 -1.65 19.00 8.25
CA GLU A 76 -2.85 19.40 9.00
C GLU A 76 -3.95 18.35 8.92
N LEU A 77 -4.23 17.83 7.71
CA LEU A 77 -5.23 16.78 7.51
C LEU A 77 -4.85 15.47 8.19
N MET A 78 -3.56 15.17 8.29
CA MET A 78 -3.08 13.95 8.96
C MET A 78 -3.48 13.93 10.44
N ARG A 79 -3.57 15.07 11.09
CA ARG A 79 -4.03 15.20 12.48
C ARG A 79 -5.50 14.86 12.68
N LEU A 80 -6.30 14.90 11.61
CA LEU A 80 -7.72 14.56 11.62
C LEU A 80 -7.98 13.09 11.34
N CYS A 81 -6.95 12.31 11.06
CA CYS A 81 -7.08 10.91 10.74
C CYS A 81 -7.48 10.07 11.96
N GLU A 82 -8.20 8.99 11.68
CA GLU A 82 -8.49 7.95 12.66
C GLU A 82 -7.17 7.37 13.19
N PRO A 83 -7.15 6.79 14.41
CA PRO A 83 -5.97 6.13 14.96
C PRO A 83 -5.43 5.04 14.06
N GLY A 84 -4.12 4.81 14.09
CA GLY A 84 -3.47 3.77 13.31
C GLY A 84 -2.81 4.28 12.03
N ILE A 85 -2.09 5.39 12.15
CA ILE A 85 -1.28 5.92 11.04
C ILE A 85 -0.30 4.86 10.56
N ILE A 86 -0.24 4.66 9.25
CA ILE A 86 0.72 3.77 8.58
C ILE A 86 1.97 4.56 8.24
N ASP A 87 3.11 4.05 8.67
CA ASP A 87 4.44 4.59 8.35
C ASP A 87 5.25 3.50 7.68
N LYS A 88 5.75 3.74 6.48
CA LYS A 88 6.47 2.75 5.69
C LYS A 88 7.44 3.39 4.71
N THR A 89 8.43 2.62 4.28
CA THR A 89 9.24 2.94 3.10
C THR A 89 8.86 1.99 1.97
N ARG A 90 8.59 2.55 0.81
CA ARG A 90 8.31 1.79 -0.42
C ARG A 90 9.55 1.74 -1.29
N TYR A 91 9.97 0.52 -1.61
CA TYR A 91 11.07 0.24 -2.52
C TYR A 91 10.50 -0.27 -3.85
N LEU A 92 11.06 0.20 -4.95
CA LEU A 92 10.69 -0.26 -6.29
C LEU A 92 11.79 -1.16 -6.83
N VAL A 93 11.44 -2.39 -7.16
CA VAL A 93 12.37 -3.40 -7.68
C VAL A 93 11.86 -3.94 -9.01
N ARG A 94 12.71 -3.89 -10.04
CA ARG A 94 12.37 -4.48 -11.36
C ARG A 94 12.56 -5.99 -11.33
N SER A 95 11.61 -6.71 -11.90
CA SER A 95 11.72 -8.14 -12.13
C SER A 95 11.02 -8.50 -13.45
N GLY A 96 11.83 -8.82 -14.47
CA GLY A 96 11.31 -8.94 -15.83
C GLY A 96 10.71 -7.62 -16.31
N LYS A 97 9.51 -7.67 -16.86
CA LYS A 97 8.76 -6.48 -17.31
C LYS A 97 7.94 -5.80 -16.20
N HIS A 98 7.92 -6.37 -15.01
CA HIS A 98 7.13 -5.86 -13.89
C HIS A 98 7.98 -5.06 -12.91
N VAL A 99 7.31 -4.21 -12.13
CA VAL A 99 7.88 -3.52 -10.99
C VAL A 99 7.17 -4.00 -9.72
N PHE A 100 7.96 -4.52 -8.78
CA PHE A 100 7.46 -4.83 -7.44
C PHE A 100 7.52 -3.59 -6.56
N GLU A 101 6.43 -3.29 -5.91
CA GLU A 101 6.36 -2.30 -4.83
C GLU A 101 6.51 -3.03 -3.50
N ILE A 102 7.62 -2.79 -2.80
CA ILE A 102 7.94 -3.49 -1.55
C ILE A 102 7.88 -2.49 -0.41
N ASP A 103 6.94 -2.70 0.49
CA ASP A 103 6.69 -1.86 1.65
C ASP A 103 7.30 -2.47 2.89
N GLU A 104 8.26 -1.77 3.49
CA GLU A 104 8.80 -2.04 4.82
C GLU A 104 8.11 -1.14 5.82
N PHE A 105 7.41 -1.73 6.79
CA PHE A 105 6.60 -1.00 7.76
C PHE A 105 7.37 -0.68 9.03
N TYR A 106 6.99 0.41 9.68
CA TYR A 106 7.55 0.88 10.95
C TYR A 106 6.47 0.99 12.03
N GLY A 107 6.87 1.39 13.24
CA GLY A 107 5.96 1.60 14.35
C GLY A 107 5.28 0.30 14.79
N GLU A 108 3.97 0.33 14.89
CA GLU A 108 3.17 -0.83 15.31
C GLU A 108 3.16 -1.98 14.30
N ASN A 109 3.59 -1.72 13.06
CA ASN A 109 3.71 -2.72 12.00
C ASN A 109 5.17 -3.11 11.72
N GLU A 110 6.11 -2.72 12.57
CA GLU A 110 7.52 -3.04 12.41
C GLU A 110 7.76 -4.54 12.31
N GLY A 111 8.60 -4.92 11.37
CA GLY A 111 8.90 -6.32 11.06
C GLY A 111 8.09 -6.86 9.89
N LEU A 112 7.03 -6.17 9.49
CA LEU A 112 6.23 -6.56 8.32
C LEU A 112 6.85 -5.98 7.04
N ILE A 113 7.02 -6.84 6.04
CA ILE A 113 7.46 -6.45 4.69
C ILE A 113 6.53 -7.12 3.70
N VAL A 114 5.86 -6.32 2.88
CA VAL A 114 4.88 -6.79 1.89
C VAL A 114 5.27 -6.32 0.50
N ALA A 115 5.31 -7.23 -0.46
CA ALA A 115 5.52 -6.91 -1.86
C ALA A 115 4.21 -6.98 -2.63
N GLU A 116 4.00 -6.03 -3.53
CA GLU A 116 2.88 -6.02 -4.45
C GLU A 116 3.39 -5.92 -5.88
N VAL A 117 2.74 -6.64 -6.78
CA VAL A 117 2.93 -6.53 -8.23
C VAL A 117 1.57 -6.38 -8.91
N GLU A 118 1.47 -5.47 -9.86
CA GLU A 118 0.26 -5.29 -10.68
C GLU A 118 0.34 -6.14 -11.93
N LEU A 119 -0.71 -6.92 -12.18
CA LEU A 119 -0.85 -7.80 -13.34
C LEU A 119 -2.05 -7.35 -14.17
N GLU A 120 -1.95 -7.45 -15.49
CA GLU A 120 -3.02 -7.08 -16.42
C GLU A 120 -4.16 -8.11 -16.45
N SER A 121 -3.85 -9.37 -16.10
CA SER A 121 -4.82 -10.47 -16.01
C SER A 121 -4.45 -11.42 -14.88
N GLU A 122 -5.38 -12.27 -14.48
CA GLU A 122 -5.15 -13.29 -13.45
C GLU A 122 -4.09 -14.32 -13.84
N ASP A 123 -3.98 -14.58 -15.14
CA ASP A 123 -3.09 -15.59 -15.70
C ASP A 123 -1.73 -15.02 -16.15
N GLU A 124 -1.52 -13.71 -15.97
CA GLU A 124 -0.26 -13.11 -16.38
C GLU A 124 0.90 -13.67 -15.57
N ALA A 125 1.89 -14.20 -16.29
CA ALA A 125 3.11 -14.69 -15.67
C ALA A 125 4.02 -13.54 -15.28
N PHE A 126 4.70 -13.68 -14.15
CA PHE A 126 5.72 -12.73 -13.69
C PHE A 126 6.93 -13.48 -13.13
N VAL A 127 8.08 -12.84 -13.19
CA VAL A 127 9.31 -13.39 -12.63
C VAL A 127 9.32 -13.12 -11.13
N LYS A 128 9.30 -14.18 -10.33
CA LYS A 128 9.32 -14.09 -8.86
C LYS A 128 10.77 -13.97 -8.37
N PRO A 129 11.16 -12.81 -7.78
CA PRO A 129 12.47 -12.68 -7.17
C PRO A 129 12.66 -13.66 -5.99
N ASP A 130 13.92 -14.00 -5.70
CA ASP A 130 14.27 -14.97 -4.67
C ASP A 130 13.95 -14.53 -3.23
N PHE A 131 13.83 -13.22 -3.00
CA PHE A 131 13.44 -12.65 -1.69
C PHE A 131 11.92 -12.65 -1.46
N ILE A 132 11.12 -13.00 -2.45
CA ILE A 132 9.66 -13.09 -2.31
C ILE A 132 9.30 -14.42 -1.64
N GLY A 133 8.45 -14.35 -0.63
CA GLY A 133 7.98 -15.49 0.12
C GLY A 133 6.57 -15.92 -0.25
N GLU A 134 5.79 -16.25 0.76
CA GLU A 134 4.42 -16.74 0.61
C GLU A 134 3.49 -15.71 -0.01
N GLU A 135 2.61 -16.17 -0.92
CA GLU A 135 1.54 -15.34 -1.46
C GLU A 135 0.44 -15.14 -0.41
N VAL A 136 0.10 -13.88 -0.15
CA VAL A 136 -0.94 -13.49 0.80
C VAL A 136 -2.05 -12.67 0.15
N THR A 137 -2.20 -12.81 -1.17
CA THR A 137 -3.27 -12.15 -1.94
C THR A 137 -4.63 -12.55 -1.37
N GLY A 138 -5.49 -11.54 -1.11
CA GLY A 138 -6.82 -11.77 -0.55
C GLY A 138 -6.86 -11.90 0.98
N ASP A 139 -5.73 -12.05 1.65
CA ASP A 139 -5.69 -12.00 3.10
C ASP A 139 -5.81 -10.54 3.56
N ILE A 140 -6.96 -10.21 4.12
CA ILE A 140 -7.30 -8.84 4.49
C ILE A 140 -6.39 -8.25 5.57
N ARG A 141 -5.72 -9.09 6.37
CA ARG A 141 -4.80 -8.64 7.42
C ARG A 141 -3.68 -7.76 6.87
N TYR A 142 -3.26 -8.02 5.62
CA TYR A 142 -2.17 -7.29 4.96
C TYR A 142 -2.61 -5.99 4.26
N TYR A 143 -3.90 -5.67 4.27
CA TYR A 143 -4.38 -4.41 3.72
C TYR A 143 -4.06 -3.25 4.67
N ASN A 144 -3.58 -2.13 4.13
CA ASN A 144 -3.25 -0.96 4.96
C ASN A 144 -4.44 -0.51 5.83
N SER A 145 -5.66 -0.58 5.31
CA SER A 145 -6.88 -0.25 6.06
C SER A 145 -7.15 -1.20 7.22
N GLN A 146 -6.65 -2.41 7.19
CA GLN A 146 -6.77 -3.38 8.29
C GLN A 146 -5.57 -3.27 9.25
N LEU A 147 -4.38 -3.02 8.73
CA LEU A 147 -3.18 -2.79 9.56
C LEU A 147 -3.34 -1.61 10.52
N MET A 148 -4.10 -0.59 10.13
CA MET A 148 -4.39 0.53 11.03
C MET A 148 -5.25 0.12 12.24
N LYS A 149 -6.10 -0.91 12.08
CA LYS A 149 -7.03 -1.40 13.13
C LYS A 149 -6.45 -2.54 13.94
N LYS A 150 -5.74 -3.44 13.27
CA LYS A 150 -5.06 -4.60 13.87
C LYS A 150 -3.63 -4.65 13.38
N PRO A 151 -2.73 -3.88 14.02
CA PRO A 151 -1.34 -3.81 13.58
C PRO A 151 -0.61 -5.16 13.73
N TYR A 152 0.41 -5.33 12.92
CA TYR A 152 1.20 -6.57 12.83
C TYR A 152 1.71 -7.07 14.18
N LYS A 153 2.13 -6.18 15.08
CA LYS A 153 2.58 -6.53 16.43
C LYS A 153 1.49 -7.16 17.30
N THR A 154 0.23 -7.08 16.89
CA THR A 154 -0.90 -7.65 17.66
C THR A 154 -1.38 -9.00 17.12
N TRP A 155 -0.74 -9.51 16.10
CA TRP A 155 -1.12 -10.79 15.46
C TRP A 155 -0.71 -12.00 16.30
#